data_dcc5eec5d8bdfe18664fdd8cb06a6f21
#
_entry.id   dcc5eec5d8bdfe18664fdd8cb06a6f21
#
_cell.length_a   1.000
_cell.length_b   1.000
_cell.length_c   1.000
_cell.angle_alpha   90.00
_cell.angle_beta   90.00
_cell.angle_gamma   90.00
#
_symmetry.space_group_name_H-M   'P 1'
#
loop_
_entity.id
_entity.type
_entity.pdbx_description
1 polymer ?
#
loop_
_entity_poly.entity_id
_entity_poly.type
_entity_poly.pdbx_seq_one_letter_code
_entity_poly.pdbx_strand_id
1 'polypeptide(L)'
;TSSVEDIKYIIAPHSINNIYINELKHKIEGEVCLFSDSLSVMKGASVLIINNIGLLSKIYSYADIAYVGGAMGKTGLHNILEPAVFGVPIIIGPRYHNFPEAKALAQRGGVVSIHDNESFSQLMTHLISSKEARQEKGRINKTFVEENKGAVIQILDYIRI
;
A
#
# COMPACT_ATOMS: atom_id res chain seq x y z
N THR A 1 1.78 -21.81 9.55
CA THR A 1 3.00 -20.98 9.47
C THR A 1 3.35 -20.88 8.01
N SER A 2 3.01 -19.74 7.37
CA SER A 2 3.48 -19.45 6.01
C SER A 2 4.99 -19.37 6.04
N SER A 3 5.68 -20.14 5.20
CA SER A 3 7.11 -19.99 5.03
C SER A 3 7.38 -18.63 4.37
N VAL A 4 8.53 -18.03 4.62
CA VAL A 4 8.94 -16.75 4.01
C VAL A 4 8.96 -16.86 2.47
N GLU A 5 9.05 -18.06 1.93
CA GLU A 5 9.03 -18.39 0.51
C GLU A 5 7.67 -18.12 -0.19
N ASP A 6 6.58 -18.02 0.57
CA ASP A 6 5.24 -17.77 0.02
C ASP A 6 4.90 -16.27 -0.14
N ILE A 7 5.81 -15.37 0.25
CA ILE A 7 5.57 -13.93 0.17
C ILE A 7 5.90 -13.43 -1.23
N LYS A 8 4.96 -12.71 -1.83
CA LYS A 8 5.13 -12.00 -3.09
C LYS A 8 5.10 -10.49 -2.86
N TYR A 9 5.96 -9.78 -3.53
CA TYR A 9 6.04 -8.33 -3.44
C TYR A 9 5.59 -7.68 -4.73
N ILE A 10 4.78 -6.63 -4.63
CA ILE A 10 4.42 -5.77 -5.75
C ILE A 10 4.92 -4.37 -5.45
N ILE A 11 5.76 -3.84 -6.31
CA ILE A 11 6.35 -2.51 -6.18
C ILE A 11 5.81 -1.63 -7.30
N ALA A 12 5.11 -0.55 -6.93
CA ALA A 12 4.66 0.48 -7.84
C ALA A 12 5.48 1.75 -7.59
N PRO A 13 6.52 2.01 -8.39
CA PRO A 13 7.36 3.18 -8.22
C PRO A 13 6.60 4.46 -8.60
N HIS A 14 6.88 5.57 -7.91
CA HIS A 14 6.28 6.87 -8.20
C HIS A 14 6.60 7.37 -9.61
N SER A 15 7.79 7.08 -10.10
CA SER A 15 8.25 7.46 -11.44
C SER A 15 8.49 6.22 -12.30
N ILE A 16 7.80 6.16 -13.44
CA ILE A 16 7.96 5.10 -14.43
C ILE A 16 8.99 5.58 -15.47
N ASN A 17 10.26 5.54 -15.08
CA ASN A 17 11.40 5.82 -15.93
C ASN A 17 12.23 4.55 -16.08
N ASN A 18 12.57 4.18 -17.29
CA ASN A 18 13.31 2.94 -17.58
C ASN A 18 14.67 2.86 -16.86
N ILE A 19 15.37 3.97 -16.70
CA ILE A 19 16.64 4.02 -15.97
C ILE A 19 16.40 3.67 -14.51
N TYR A 20 15.43 4.35 -13.87
CA TYR A 20 15.09 4.12 -12.48
C TYR A 20 14.56 2.71 -12.22
N ILE A 21 13.72 2.19 -13.12
CA ILE A 21 13.20 0.81 -13.01
C ILE A 21 14.32 -0.22 -13.12
N ASN A 22 15.27 -0.02 -14.04
CA ASN A 22 16.43 -0.91 -14.17
C ASN A 22 17.32 -0.85 -12.91
N GLU A 23 17.59 0.34 -12.40
CA GLU A 23 18.33 0.48 -11.13
C GLU A 23 17.62 -0.19 -9.95
N LEU A 24 16.30 -0.04 -9.86
CA LEU A 24 15.49 -0.68 -8.82
C LEU A 24 15.57 -2.21 -8.95
N LYS A 25 15.45 -2.74 -10.16
CA LYS A 25 15.55 -4.18 -10.43
C LYS A 25 16.91 -4.75 -10.01
N HIS A 26 18.01 -4.02 -10.23
CA HIS A 26 19.34 -4.47 -9.82
C HIS A 26 19.61 -4.41 -8.30
N LYS A 27 18.85 -3.58 -7.57
CA LYS A 27 18.97 -3.45 -6.10
C LYS A 27 18.16 -4.48 -5.32
N ILE A 28 17.23 -5.15 -5.97
CA ILE A 28 16.37 -6.14 -5.34
C ILE A 28 17.00 -7.52 -5.48
N GLU A 29 17.17 -8.20 -4.36
CA GLU A 29 17.58 -9.60 -4.34
C GLU A 29 16.39 -10.49 -4.67
N GLY A 30 16.62 -11.52 -5.53
CA GLY A 30 15.61 -12.50 -5.92
C GLY A 30 15.10 -12.35 -7.35
N GLU A 31 14.09 -13.13 -7.68
CA GLU A 31 13.46 -13.17 -9.01
C GLU A 31 12.53 -11.98 -9.22
N VAL A 32 12.96 -11.00 -10.01
CA VAL A 32 12.23 -9.76 -10.30
C VAL A 32 11.70 -9.75 -11.71
N CYS A 33 10.40 -9.51 -11.89
CA CYS A 33 9.77 -9.29 -13.19
C CYS A 33 9.11 -7.90 -13.27
N LEU A 34 8.90 -7.45 -14.51
CA LEU A 34 8.10 -6.26 -14.81
C LEU A 34 6.67 -6.68 -15.19
N PHE A 35 5.70 -5.81 -14.94
CA PHE A 35 4.34 -6.07 -15.37
C PHE A 35 4.20 -6.19 -16.90
N SER A 36 5.11 -5.58 -17.66
CA SER A 36 5.19 -5.73 -19.12
C SER A 36 5.81 -7.05 -19.62
N ASP A 37 6.39 -7.84 -18.72
CA ASP A 37 7.01 -9.11 -19.09
C ASP A 37 5.95 -10.18 -19.43
N SER A 38 6.37 -11.27 -20.06
CA SER A 38 5.47 -12.37 -20.39
C SER A 38 4.99 -13.12 -19.13
N LEU A 39 3.82 -13.74 -19.21
CA LEU A 39 3.25 -14.54 -18.11
C LEU A 39 4.18 -15.68 -17.65
N SER A 40 4.99 -16.22 -18.54
CA SER A 40 5.97 -17.28 -18.20
C SER A 40 7.06 -16.76 -17.25
N VAL A 41 7.52 -15.53 -17.45
CA VAL A 41 8.49 -14.86 -16.57
C VAL A 41 7.87 -14.53 -15.22
N MET A 42 6.61 -14.02 -15.23
CA MET A 42 5.91 -13.65 -14.00
C MET A 42 5.70 -14.82 -13.03
N LYS A 43 5.48 -16.03 -13.55
CA LYS A 43 5.16 -17.20 -12.71
C LYS A 43 6.27 -17.59 -11.72
N GLY A 44 7.54 -17.34 -12.06
CA GLY A 44 8.68 -17.64 -11.18
C GLY A 44 9.04 -16.51 -10.22
N ALA A 45 8.61 -15.27 -10.51
CA ALA A 45 9.08 -14.09 -9.81
C ALA A 45 8.52 -13.98 -8.38
N SER A 46 9.38 -13.55 -7.46
CA SER A 46 9.01 -13.16 -6.09
C SER A 46 8.64 -11.68 -5.98
N VAL A 47 9.14 -10.86 -6.91
CA VAL A 47 8.89 -9.42 -6.96
C VAL A 47 8.37 -9.00 -8.32
N LEU A 48 7.23 -8.31 -8.33
CA LEU A 48 6.64 -7.70 -9.52
C LEU A 48 6.79 -6.18 -9.44
N ILE A 49 7.45 -5.58 -10.42
CA ILE A 49 7.51 -4.12 -10.56
C ILE A 49 6.45 -3.67 -11.56
N ILE A 50 5.57 -2.77 -11.12
CA ILE A 50 4.56 -2.15 -11.98
C ILE A 50 5.19 -1.02 -12.76
N ASN A 51 5.43 -1.25 -14.03
CA ASN A 51 5.98 -0.28 -14.97
C ASN A 51 4.91 0.33 -15.89
N ASN A 52 3.66 0.36 -15.44
CA ASN A 52 2.50 0.85 -16.19
C ASN A 52 1.64 1.80 -15.35
N ILE A 53 1.03 2.81 -15.98
CA ILE A 53 0.16 3.79 -15.30
C ILE A 53 -1.26 3.24 -15.20
N GLY A 54 -1.98 3.58 -14.10
CA GLY A 54 -3.41 3.33 -13.93
C GLY A 54 -3.79 1.97 -13.38
N LEU A 55 -2.82 1.12 -13.00
CA LEU A 55 -3.08 -0.20 -12.44
C LEU A 55 -3.10 -0.24 -10.91
N LEU A 56 -2.48 0.72 -10.25
CA LEU A 56 -2.23 0.67 -8.80
C LEU A 56 -3.51 0.48 -7.97
N SER A 57 -4.56 1.21 -8.28
CA SER A 57 -5.84 1.08 -7.57
C SER A 57 -6.45 -0.31 -7.66
N LYS A 58 -6.27 -1.02 -8.79
CA LYS A 58 -6.75 -2.39 -8.96
C LYS A 58 -5.88 -3.41 -8.24
N ILE A 59 -4.58 -3.15 -8.16
CA ILE A 59 -3.60 -4.07 -7.55
C ILE A 59 -3.82 -4.20 -6.05
N TYR A 60 -4.28 -3.16 -5.38
CA TYR A 60 -4.58 -3.22 -3.95
C TYR A 60 -5.64 -4.28 -3.59
N SER A 61 -6.49 -4.70 -4.52
CA SER A 61 -7.45 -5.79 -4.29
C SER A 61 -6.78 -7.16 -4.04
N TYR A 62 -5.51 -7.30 -4.41
CA TYR A 62 -4.71 -8.52 -4.21
C TYR A 62 -3.73 -8.41 -3.04
N ALA A 63 -3.68 -7.27 -2.37
CA ALA A 63 -2.70 -7.03 -1.31
C ALA A 63 -3.21 -7.52 0.05
N ASP A 64 -2.36 -8.24 0.77
CA ASP A 64 -2.57 -8.57 2.19
C ASP A 64 -2.05 -7.48 3.12
N ILE A 65 -1.04 -6.72 2.69
CA ILE A 65 -0.40 -5.61 3.42
C ILE A 65 0.00 -4.55 2.39
N ALA A 66 -0.23 -3.28 2.69
CA ALA A 66 0.19 -2.17 1.84
C ALA A 66 1.18 -1.25 2.58
N TYR A 67 2.30 -0.94 1.95
CA TYR A 67 3.16 0.17 2.34
C TYR A 67 2.93 1.35 1.41
N VAL A 68 2.48 2.47 1.95
CA VAL A 68 2.26 3.70 1.17
C VAL A 68 3.41 4.66 1.38
N GLY A 69 4.11 4.99 0.30
CA GLY A 69 5.31 5.80 0.29
C GLY A 69 5.07 7.29 0.53
N GLY A 70 6.17 8.05 0.48
CA GLY A 70 6.20 9.51 0.58
C GLY A 70 6.44 10.05 1.98
N ALA A 71 5.89 9.42 3.02
CA ALA A 71 5.96 9.92 4.39
C ALA A 71 7.29 9.64 5.12
N MET A 72 8.21 8.86 4.57
CA MET A 72 9.59 8.73 5.08
C MET A 72 10.45 9.95 4.69
N GLY A 73 10.21 10.48 3.50
CA GLY A 73 10.93 11.60 2.93
C GLY A 73 10.24 12.96 3.14
N LYS A 74 10.52 13.89 2.23
CA LYS A 74 9.95 15.25 2.21
C LYS A 74 8.86 15.43 1.13
N THR A 75 8.57 14.40 0.36
CA THR A 75 7.65 14.45 -0.79
C THR A 75 6.17 14.46 -0.41
N GLY A 76 5.86 14.18 0.85
CA GLY A 76 4.48 14.04 1.33
C GLY A 76 3.93 12.63 1.16
N LEU A 77 2.96 12.26 2.00
CA LEU A 77 2.30 10.95 1.97
C LEU A 77 1.48 10.79 0.69
N HIS A 78 1.60 9.64 0.03
CA HIS A 78 0.74 9.29 -1.09
C HIS A 78 -0.65 8.85 -0.63
N ASN A 79 -1.56 8.61 -1.57
CA ASN A 79 -2.96 8.32 -1.28
C ASN A 79 -3.15 6.99 -0.53
N ILE A 80 -3.53 7.07 0.74
CA ILE A 80 -3.81 5.90 1.58
C ILE A 80 -5.24 5.38 1.46
N LEU A 81 -6.15 6.18 0.89
CA LEU A 81 -7.55 5.76 0.74
C LEU A 81 -7.70 4.66 -0.31
N GLU A 82 -6.78 4.58 -1.28
CA GLU A 82 -6.80 3.51 -2.29
C GLU A 82 -6.69 2.12 -1.66
N PRO A 83 -5.67 1.77 -0.85
CA PRO A 83 -5.64 0.48 -0.16
C PRO A 83 -6.73 0.37 0.92
N ALA A 84 -7.13 1.48 1.56
CA ALA A 84 -8.16 1.47 2.59
C ALA A 84 -9.53 0.97 2.09
N VAL A 85 -9.91 1.32 0.85
CA VAL A 85 -11.14 0.84 0.20
C VAL A 85 -11.23 -0.68 0.18
N PHE A 86 -10.10 -1.36 -0.03
CA PHE A 86 -10.04 -2.82 -0.10
C PHE A 86 -9.90 -3.48 1.28
N GLY A 87 -9.81 -2.70 2.35
CA GLY A 87 -9.65 -3.26 3.69
C GLY A 87 -8.26 -3.86 3.91
N VAL A 88 -7.23 -3.25 3.34
CA VAL A 88 -5.84 -3.67 3.51
C VAL A 88 -5.24 -2.92 4.69
N PRO A 89 -4.49 -3.58 5.61
CA PRO A 89 -3.68 -2.89 6.62
C PRO A 89 -2.61 -2.04 5.94
N ILE A 90 -2.41 -0.82 6.45
CA ILE A 90 -1.57 0.17 5.77
C ILE A 90 -0.41 0.57 6.68
N ILE A 91 0.79 0.54 6.12
CA ILE A 91 2.03 1.00 6.75
C ILE A 91 2.45 2.31 6.07
N ILE A 92 2.85 3.31 6.85
CA ILE A 92 3.32 4.60 6.36
C ILE A 92 4.56 5.06 7.11
N GLY A 93 5.28 6.06 6.58
CA GLY A 93 6.35 6.74 7.30
C GLY A 93 5.82 7.75 8.34
N PRO A 94 6.71 8.42 9.12
CA PRO A 94 6.33 9.24 10.26
C PRO A 94 5.78 10.62 9.89
N ARG A 95 5.92 11.07 8.65
CA ARG A 95 5.53 12.44 8.22
C ARG A 95 4.14 12.49 7.62
N TYR A 96 3.13 12.12 8.39
CA TYR A 96 1.73 12.05 7.94
C TYR A 96 0.80 13.07 8.63
N HIS A 97 1.31 13.88 9.56
CA HIS A 97 0.47 14.77 10.40
C HIS A 97 -0.29 15.85 9.64
N ASN A 98 0.11 16.17 8.41
CA ASN A 98 -0.60 17.11 7.53
C ASN A 98 -1.73 16.47 6.71
N PHE A 99 -1.97 15.16 6.89
CA PHE A 99 -2.97 14.38 6.17
C PHE A 99 -4.07 13.94 7.15
N PRO A 100 -5.25 14.63 7.16
CA PRO A 100 -6.31 14.39 8.14
C PRO A 100 -6.80 12.93 8.16
N GLU A 101 -6.95 12.32 6.99
CA GLU A 101 -7.35 10.92 6.84
C GLU A 101 -6.32 9.95 7.43
N ALA A 102 -5.04 10.23 7.24
CA ALA A 102 -3.97 9.41 7.81
C ALA A 102 -3.92 9.52 9.34
N LYS A 103 -4.14 10.72 9.88
CA LYS A 103 -4.25 10.91 11.34
C LYS A 103 -5.42 10.14 11.91
N ALA A 104 -6.59 10.26 11.30
CA ALA A 104 -7.80 9.57 11.76
C ALA A 104 -7.63 8.04 11.71
N LEU A 105 -7.10 7.50 10.62
CA LEU A 105 -6.86 6.07 10.46
C LEU A 105 -5.76 5.54 11.38
N ALA A 106 -4.70 6.32 11.63
CA ALA A 106 -3.66 5.96 12.61
C ALA A 106 -4.22 5.93 14.04
N GLN A 107 -5.04 6.90 14.42
CA GLN A 107 -5.72 6.92 15.73
C GLN A 107 -6.67 5.74 15.91
N ARG A 108 -7.35 5.31 14.87
CA ARG A 108 -8.23 4.12 14.87
C ARG A 108 -7.46 2.79 14.82
N GLY A 109 -6.17 2.81 14.51
CA GLY A 109 -5.31 1.62 14.43
C GLY A 109 -5.32 0.87 13.10
N GLY A 110 -5.98 1.37 12.07
CA GLY A 110 -5.99 0.79 10.72
C GLY A 110 -4.70 1.06 9.94
N VAL A 111 -4.09 2.23 10.18
CA VAL A 111 -2.80 2.65 9.64
C VAL A 111 -1.76 2.61 10.74
N VAL A 112 -0.56 2.12 10.44
CA VAL A 112 0.57 2.09 11.39
C VAL A 112 1.74 2.87 10.80
N SER A 113 2.27 3.81 11.58
CA SER A 113 3.47 4.57 11.21
C SER A 113 4.74 3.87 11.71
N ILE A 114 5.73 3.80 10.83
CA ILE A 114 7.08 3.32 11.15
C ILE A 114 8.08 4.48 11.06
N HIS A 115 9.20 4.34 11.76
CA HIS A 115 10.22 5.38 11.82
C HIS A 115 11.56 4.97 11.20
N ASP A 116 11.83 3.67 11.16
CA ASP A 116 13.08 3.07 10.72
C ASP A 116 12.88 1.64 10.22
N ASN A 117 13.98 1.01 9.80
CA ASN A 117 13.97 -0.36 9.30
C ASN A 117 13.60 -1.38 10.38
N GLU A 118 13.97 -1.13 11.64
CA GLU A 118 13.67 -2.04 12.74
C GLU A 118 12.17 -2.08 13.01
N SER A 119 11.53 -0.93 13.17
CA SER A 119 10.07 -0.81 13.35
C SER A 119 9.30 -1.37 12.16
N PHE A 120 9.81 -1.19 10.93
CA PHE A 120 9.24 -1.81 9.74
C PHE A 120 9.32 -3.33 9.80
N SER A 121 10.50 -3.89 10.11
CA SER A 121 10.69 -5.35 10.15
C SER A 121 9.85 -6.01 11.22
N GLN A 122 9.76 -5.42 12.42
CA GLN A 122 8.93 -5.92 13.51
C GLN A 122 7.45 -5.92 13.13
N LEU A 123 6.96 -4.82 12.54
CA LEU A 123 5.57 -4.71 12.10
C LEU A 123 5.25 -5.69 10.96
N MET A 124 6.13 -5.82 9.98
CA MET A 124 5.96 -6.78 8.88
C MET A 124 5.91 -8.22 9.40
N THR A 125 6.83 -8.60 10.28
CA THR A 125 6.83 -9.93 10.90
C THR A 125 5.51 -10.21 11.62
N HIS A 126 5.01 -9.24 12.39
CA HIS A 126 3.73 -9.36 13.07
C HIS A 126 2.56 -9.51 12.10
N LEU A 127 2.48 -8.65 11.06
CA LEU A 127 1.39 -8.70 10.09
C LEU A 127 1.46 -9.96 9.20
N ILE A 128 2.63 -10.46 8.87
CA ILE A 128 2.79 -11.70 8.12
C ILE A 128 2.31 -12.90 8.96
N SER A 129 2.67 -12.95 10.24
CA SER A 129 2.34 -14.09 11.11
C SER A 129 0.91 -14.09 11.63
N SER A 130 0.24 -12.92 11.70
CA SER A 130 -1.13 -12.82 12.24
C SER A 130 -2.14 -12.39 11.19
N LYS A 131 -2.95 -13.33 10.74
CA LYS A 131 -4.10 -13.05 9.86
C LYS A 131 -5.14 -12.18 10.56
N GLU A 132 -5.35 -12.41 11.86
CA GLU A 132 -6.29 -11.66 12.69
C GLU A 132 -5.90 -10.18 12.76
N ALA A 133 -4.62 -9.88 12.96
CA ALA A 133 -4.12 -8.50 12.98
C ALA A 133 -4.32 -7.81 11.62
N ARG A 134 -4.10 -8.52 10.51
CA ARG A 134 -4.37 -7.99 9.16
C ARG A 134 -5.85 -7.69 8.97
N GLN A 135 -6.72 -8.63 9.34
CA GLN A 135 -8.17 -8.49 9.18
C GLN A 135 -8.74 -7.36 10.02
N GLU A 136 -8.29 -7.21 11.27
CA GLU A 136 -8.74 -6.14 12.14
C GLU A 136 -8.38 -4.76 11.60
N LYS A 137 -7.10 -4.56 11.25
CA LYS A 137 -6.64 -3.30 10.66
C LYS A 137 -7.34 -3.00 9.34
N GLY A 138 -7.49 -4.00 8.49
CA GLY A 138 -8.19 -3.88 7.23
C GLY A 138 -9.66 -3.50 7.41
N ARG A 139 -10.35 -4.11 8.37
CA ARG A 139 -11.74 -3.76 8.72
C ARG A 139 -11.86 -2.31 9.15
N ILE A 140 -10.96 -1.82 10.00
CA ILE A 140 -10.94 -0.41 10.42
C ILE A 140 -10.82 0.51 9.20
N ASN A 141 -9.88 0.23 8.30
CA ASN A 141 -9.65 1.03 7.10
C ASN A 141 -10.89 1.06 6.19
N LYS A 142 -11.48 -0.10 5.93
CA LYS A 142 -12.68 -0.22 5.11
C LYS A 142 -13.87 0.52 5.71
N THR A 143 -14.12 0.33 7.02
CA THR A 143 -15.20 1.01 7.74
C THR A 143 -15.03 2.54 7.68
N PHE A 144 -13.80 3.04 7.88
CA PHE A 144 -13.52 4.47 7.76
C PHE A 144 -13.91 5.03 6.38
N VAL A 145 -13.55 4.33 5.30
CA VAL A 145 -13.92 4.75 3.94
C VAL A 145 -15.45 4.73 3.76
N GLU A 146 -16.11 3.70 4.27
CA GLU A 146 -17.57 3.57 4.15
C GLU A 146 -18.33 4.67 4.92
N GLU A 147 -17.87 5.03 6.12
CA GLU A 147 -18.42 6.11 6.91
C GLU A 147 -18.25 7.50 6.27
N ASN A 148 -17.21 7.67 5.45
CA ASN A 148 -16.88 8.95 4.80
C ASN A 148 -17.29 9.01 3.31
N LYS A 149 -18.07 8.04 2.82
CA LYS A 149 -18.68 8.09 1.49
C LYS A 149 -19.78 9.13 1.42
N GLY A 150 -20.04 9.64 0.21
CA GLY A 150 -21.21 10.48 -0.06
C GLY A 150 -20.92 11.97 -0.20
N ALA A 151 -19.67 12.42 -0.15
CA ALA A 151 -19.33 13.83 -0.36
C ALA A 151 -19.90 14.40 -1.67
N VAL A 152 -19.91 13.62 -2.75
CA VAL A 152 -20.51 14.02 -4.04
C VAL A 152 -22.01 14.26 -3.90
N ILE A 153 -22.72 13.40 -3.18
CA ILE A 153 -24.18 13.54 -2.96
C ILE A 153 -24.44 14.81 -2.15
N GLN A 154 -23.70 15.02 -1.05
CA GLN A 154 -23.82 16.21 -0.22
C GLN A 154 -23.55 17.50 -1.00
N ILE A 155 -22.53 17.51 -1.87
CA ILE A 155 -22.23 18.67 -2.74
C ILE A 155 -23.36 18.90 -3.74
N LEU A 156 -23.88 17.83 -4.38
CA LEU A 156 -24.97 17.94 -5.34
C LEU A 156 -26.27 18.44 -4.67
N ASP A 157 -26.56 17.97 -3.47
CA ASP A 157 -27.72 18.43 -2.69
C ASP A 157 -27.59 19.91 -2.30
N TYR A 158 -26.35 20.38 -2.07
CA TYR A 158 -26.08 21.78 -1.75
C TYR A 158 -26.18 22.72 -2.98
N ILE A 159 -25.88 22.20 -4.19
CA ILE A 159 -25.91 22.96 -5.45
C ILE A 159 -27.30 22.95 -6.09
N ARG A 160 -28.13 21.96 -5.78
CA ARG A 160 -29.52 21.84 -6.28
C ARG A 160 -30.47 22.71 -5.43
N ILE A 161 -30.23 24.01 -5.41
CA ILE A 161 -31.17 25.00 -4.90
C ILE A 161 -31.98 25.55 -6.06
#